data_61a039dbe0633c66346a6ae7651ee49c
#
_entry.id   61a039dbe0633c66346a6ae7651ee49c
#
_cell.length_a   1.000
_cell.length_b   1.000
_cell.length_c   1.000
_cell.angle_alpha   90.00
_cell.angle_beta   90.00
_cell.angle_gamma   90.00
#
_symmetry.space_group_name_H-M   'P 1'
#
loop_
_entity.id
_entity.type
_entity.pdbx_description
1 polymer ?
#
loop_
_entity_poly.entity_id
_entity_poly.type
_entity_poly.pdbx_seq_one_letter_code
_entity_poly.pdbx_strand_id
1 'polypeptide(L)'
;MKMERFNEILNKLMQMEDAEENLEMVPLYEEALELSKEIYGEYNLKTLEIYNNYGGHLRNLGLYEKAEQILRKAVICARTVRGKEHPDYATTLVNLANLLRMMKQWEESETLFYQALALYKITIGESHFIYAGTMNNLGLLYYEQGKLERAKECLEHSLHILEGKAEYIIPYATTLHNLVDIYKKEGNLTLAEETLKKEIEIYKEQQYEGTVLYAAALNSLGILYCEKGQYEKAKAVMTESVKITKKHLGESSDAYKTSVKNLEMIQEKLQEHKIKSNHEILQETLKEMTTASCAQEYNLETAMASARKVLENSPKVVETGFVKGLDLCRAYFNEVCYPLLEREFANFLPRMAAGLIGEGSECYGFDDEISRDHDFGPSFQIYIPKED
;
A
#
# COMPACT_ATOMS: atom_id res chain seq x y z
N MET A 1 33.77 13.81 32.35
CA MET A 1 33.01 14.85 31.63
C MET A 1 32.81 14.55 30.14
N LYS A 2 33.87 14.62 29.24
CA LYS A 2 33.64 14.38 27.80
C LYS A 2 33.15 12.96 27.50
N MET A 3 33.74 11.93 28.09
CA MET A 3 33.33 10.55 27.90
C MET A 3 31.90 10.27 28.43
N GLU A 4 31.55 10.80 29.58
CA GLU A 4 30.21 10.68 30.16
C GLU A 4 29.19 11.33 29.21
N ARG A 5 29.48 12.55 28.75
CA ARG A 5 28.62 13.27 27.81
C ARG A 5 28.45 12.51 26.48
N PHE A 6 29.53 11.94 25.95
CA PHE A 6 29.49 11.11 24.75
C PHE A 6 28.57 9.89 24.93
N ASN A 7 28.69 9.18 26.06
CA ASN A 7 27.85 8.01 26.35
C ASN A 7 26.38 8.41 26.57
N GLU A 8 26.10 9.56 27.22
CA GLU A 8 24.75 10.09 27.35
C GLU A 8 24.09 10.35 26.00
N ILE A 9 24.86 10.96 25.06
CA ILE A 9 24.35 11.23 23.71
C ILE A 9 24.07 9.93 22.95
N LEU A 10 24.97 8.95 23.00
CA LEU A 10 24.75 7.66 22.35
C LEU A 10 23.51 6.96 22.91
N ASN A 11 23.34 6.94 24.24
CA ASN A 11 22.14 6.38 24.86
C ASN A 11 20.86 7.11 24.43
N LYS A 12 20.91 8.43 24.30
CA LYS A 12 19.79 9.23 23.82
C LYS A 12 19.47 8.92 22.37
N LEU A 13 20.47 8.84 21.50
CA LEU A 13 20.32 8.44 20.09
C LEU A 13 19.68 7.07 19.97
N MET A 14 20.15 6.08 20.74
CA MET A 14 19.55 4.73 20.76
C MET A 14 18.07 4.73 21.20
N GLN A 15 17.70 5.55 22.18
CA GLN A 15 16.30 5.67 22.61
C GLN A 15 15.39 6.36 21.59
N MET A 16 15.97 7.13 20.68
CA MET A 16 15.26 7.86 19.63
C MET A 16 15.24 7.11 18.28
N GLU A 17 15.94 5.98 18.15
CA GLU A 17 16.06 5.22 16.89
C GLU A 17 14.72 4.73 16.33
N ASP A 18 13.68 4.54 17.16
CA ASP A 18 12.35 4.17 16.70
C ASP A 18 11.61 5.31 15.95
N ALA A 19 12.16 6.53 15.95
CA ALA A 19 11.62 7.68 15.24
C ALA A 19 12.49 7.99 14.00
N GLU A 20 12.25 7.27 12.91
CA GLU A 20 13.09 7.25 11.70
C GLU A 20 13.39 8.62 11.07
N GLU A 21 12.54 9.63 11.25
CA GLU A 21 12.68 10.97 10.65
C GLU A 21 12.80 12.08 11.71
N ASN A 22 13.57 11.85 12.74
CA ASN A 22 13.69 12.82 13.83
C ASN A 22 14.83 13.81 13.59
N LEU A 23 14.47 15.04 13.16
CA LEU A 23 15.41 16.14 12.99
C LEU A 23 16.17 16.53 14.28
N GLU A 24 15.61 16.22 15.45
CA GLU A 24 16.24 16.46 16.75
C GLU A 24 17.49 15.62 16.98
N MET A 25 17.66 14.50 16.23
CA MET A 25 18.86 13.68 16.29
C MET A 25 20.08 14.32 15.61
N VAL A 26 19.87 15.24 14.65
CA VAL A 26 20.96 15.88 13.89
C VAL A 26 21.96 16.57 14.81
N PRO A 27 21.57 17.49 15.72
CA PRO A 27 22.52 18.13 16.62
C PRO A 27 23.19 17.14 17.58
N LEU A 28 22.51 16.04 17.96
CA LEU A 28 23.12 15.00 18.79
C LEU A 28 24.21 14.24 18.05
N TYR A 29 24.00 13.89 16.78
CA TYR A 29 25.03 13.30 15.94
C TYR A 29 26.21 14.22 15.71
N GLU A 30 25.98 15.53 15.52
CA GLU A 30 27.06 16.52 15.39
C GLU A 30 27.93 16.58 16.66
N GLU A 31 27.28 16.68 17.84
CA GLU A 31 27.99 16.69 19.12
C GLU A 31 28.73 15.34 19.36
N ALA A 32 28.09 14.20 19.07
CA ALA A 32 28.73 12.88 19.18
C ALA A 32 29.96 12.78 18.28
N LEU A 33 29.87 13.29 17.05
CA LEU A 33 30.98 13.25 16.10
C LEU A 33 32.17 14.11 16.58
N GLU A 34 31.93 15.32 17.06
CA GLU A 34 32.99 16.16 17.58
C GLU A 34 33.64 15.54 18.85
N LEU A 35 32.83 15.07 19.79
CA LEU A 35 33.32 14.38 20.97
C LEU A 35 34.12 13.10 20.62
N SER A 36 33.65 12.33 19.64
CA SER A 36 34.39 11.12 19.23
C SER A 36 35.75 11.45 18.65
N LYS A 37 35.87 12.52 17.86
CA LYS A 37 37.14 13.00 17.33
C LYS A 37 38.08 13.49 18.42
N GLU A 38 37.56 14.20 19.41
CA GLU A 38 38.34 14.71 20.54
C GLU A 38 38.83 13.56 21.47
N ILE A 39 38.00 12.53 21.68
CA ILE A 39 38.30 11.41 22.59
C ILE A 39 39.15 10.35 21.92
N TYR A 40 38.80 9.97 20.70
CA TYR A 40 39.39 8.83 20.02
C TYR A 40 40.23 9.19 18.79
N GLY A 41 40.13 10.42 18.29
CA GLY A 41 40.74 10.88 17.06
C GLY A 41 39.85 10.74 15.83
N GLU A 42 40.18 11.50 14.79
CA GLU A 42 39.43 11.54 13.51
C GLU A 42 39.36 10.15 12.83
N TYR A 43 40.47 9.41 12.88
CA TYR A 43 40.60 8.07 12.27
C TYR A 43 40.58 7.00 13.36
N ASN A 44 39.38 6.65 13.80
CA ASN A 44 39.11 5.65 14.82
C ASN A 44 37.84 4.89 14.53
N LEU A 45 37.71 3.66 15.06
CA LEU A 45 36.54 2.82 14.85
C LEU A 45 35.24 3.44 15.40
N LYS A 46 35.32 4.10 16.55
CA LYS A 46 34.14 4.79 17.12
C LYS A 46 33.73 5.99 16.29
N THR A 47 34.68 6.75 15.76
CA THR A 47 34.42 7.87 14.87
C THR A 47 33.85 7.37 13.53
N LEU A 48 34.33 6.23 13.01
CA LEU A 48 33.78 5.59 11.82
C LEU A 48 32.32 5.16 12.02
N GLU A 49 32.01 4.56 13.17
CA GLU A 49 30.64 4.17 13.54
C GLU A 49 29.70 5.39 13.52
N ILE A 50 30.11 6.50 14.16
CA ILE A 50 29.32 7.73 14.16
C ILE A 50 29.14 8.29 12.74
N TYR A 51 30.21 8.32 11.92
CA TYR A 51 30.09 8.76 10.52
C TYR A 51 29.07 7.95 9.73
N ASN A 52 29.09 6.62 9.83
CA ASN A 52 28.14 5.75 9.11
C ASN A 52 26.70 5.98 9.59
N ASN A 53 26.46 5.99 10.91
CA ASN A 53 25.12 6.17 11.47
C ASN A 53 24.58 7.57 11.15
N TYR A 54 25.38 8.61 11.32
CA TYR A 54 25.00 9.97 11.00
C TYR A 54 24.70 10.16 9.51
N GLY A 55 25.56 9.64 8.64
CA GLY A 55 25.34 9.68 7.21
C GLY A 55 24.09 8.94 6.79
N GLY A 56 23.79 7.79 7.39
CA GLY A 56 22.56 7.04 7.18
C GLY A 56 21.32 7.81 7.64
N HIS A 57 21.38 8.42 8.82
CA HIS A 57 20.30 9.24 9.36
C HIS A 57 20.01 10.46 8.47
N LEU A 58 21.04 11.20 8.07
CA LEU A 58 20.89 12.34 7.16
C LEU A 58 20.29 11.94 5.81
N ARG A 59 20.68 10.77 5.28
CA ARG A 59 20.08 10.22 4.06
C ARG A 59 18.58 9.97 4.24
N ASN A 60 18.16 9.37 5.35
CA ASN A 60 16.76 9.11 5.65
C ASN A 60 15.95 10.40 5.79
N LEU A 61 16.54 11.46 6.35
CA LEU A 61 15.94 12.80 6.42
C LEU A 61 15.91 13.55 5.07
N GLY A 62 16.45 12.99 3.98
CA GLY A 62 16.56 13.67 2.69
C GLY A 62 17.62 14.78 2.63
N LEU A 63 18.48 14.90 3.65
CA LEU A 63 19.57 15.89 3.72
C LEU A 63 20.81 15.37 2.95
N TYR A 64 20.64 15.14 1.66
CA TYR A 64 21.56 14.36 0.82
C TYR A 64 22.95 14.98 0.70
N GLU A 65 23.08 16.29 0.51
CA GLU A 65 24.37 16.97 0.37
C GLU A 65 25.20 16.84 1.64
N LYS A 66 24.56 16.95 2.80
CA LYS A 66 25.22 16.80 4.09
C LYS A 66 25.59 15.33 4.34
N ALA A 67 24.67 14.42 4.02
CA ALA A 67 24.91 12.97 4.08
C ALA A 67 26.13 12.55 3.24
N GLU A 68 26.25 13.09 2.02
CA GLU A 68 27.39 12.81 1.12
C GLU A 68 28.72 13.24 1.75
N GLN A 69 28.77 14.47 2.29
CA GLN A 69 29.99 14.94 2.95
C GLN A 69 30.42 14.05 4.11
N ILE A 70 29.47 13.59 4.91
CA ILE A 70 29.72 12.73 6.06
C ILE A 70 30.13 11.32 5.60
N LEU A 71 29.43 10.73 4.64
CA LEU A 71 29.75 9.36 4.15
C LEU A 71 31.07 9.31 3.37
N ARG A 72 31.43 10.37 2.62
CA ARG A 72 32.76 10.44 2.00
C ARG A 72 33.88 10.50 3.05
N LYS A 73 33.69 11.20 4.18
CA LYS A 73 34.62 11.15 5.34
C LYS A 73 34.64 9.76 5.98
N ALA A 74 33.49 9.08 6.08
CA ALA A 74 33.43 7.70 6.55
C ALA A 74 34.28 6.75 5.69
N VAL A 75 34.23 6.89 4.36
CA VAL A 75 35.04 6.10 3.42
C VAL A 75 36.53 6.33 3.65
N ILE A 76 36.96 7.57 3.84
CA ILE A 76 38.37 7.91 4.14
C ILE A 76 38.77 7.31 5.50
N CYS A 77 37.93 7.48 6.52
CA CYS A 77 38.15 6.93 7.86
C CYS A 77 38.28 5.38 7.81
N ALA A 78 37.32 4.70 7.20
CA ALA A 78 37.30 3.25 7.09
C ALA A 78 38.61 2.72 6.40
N ARG A 79 38.99 3.35 5.27
CA ARG A 79 40.23 3.02 4.56
C ARG A 79 41.47 3.19 5.43
N THR A 80 41.51 4.23 6.25
CA THR A 80 42.67 4.54 7.09
C THR A 80 42.75 3.59 8.29
N VAL A 81 41.64 3.28 8.92
CA VAL A 81 41.58 2.49 10.17
C VAL A 81 41.62 0.97 9.91
N ARG A 82 40.93 0.53 8.87
CA ARG A 82 40.73 -0.90 8.57
C ARG A 82 41.53 -1.38 7.35
N GLY A 83 41.90 -0.46 6.46
CA GLY A 83 42.46 -0.80 5.16
C GLY A 83 41.40 -1.09 4.12
N LYS A 84 41.81 -1.10 2.85
CA LYS A 84 40.91 -1.31 1.69
C LYS A 84 40.38 -2.74 1.56
N GLU A 85 41.00 -3.70 2.24
CA GLU A 85 40.67 -5.13 2.16
C GLU A 85 39.73 -5.60 3.29
N HIS A 86 39.30 -4.70 4.15
CA HIS A 86 38.46 -5.06 5.29
C HIS A 86 36.94 -4.91 4.92
N PRO A 87 36.06 -5.82 5.38
CA PRO A 87 34.62 -5.73 5.08
C PRO A 87 33.94 -4.44 5.58
N ASP A 88 34.43 -3.81 6.67
CA ASP A 88 33.90 -2.52 7.13
C ASP A 88 34.11 -1.41 6.08
N TYR A 89 35.20 -1.46 5.30
CA TYR A 89 35.38 -0.53 4.20
C TYR A 89 34.34 -0.75 3.10
N ALA A 90 34.02 -2.02 2.75
CA ALA A 90 32.96 -2.34 1.81
C ALA A 90 31.59 -1.87 2.31
N THR A 91 31.28 -2.05 3.60
CA THR A 91 30.03 -1.56 4.20
C THR A 91 29.90 -0.03 4.05
N THR A 92 30.98 0.70 4.27
CA THR A 92 30.97 2.16 4.11
C THR A 92 30.78 2.56 2.64
N LEU A 93 31.35 1.81 1.68
CA LEU A 93 31.08 2.00 0.24
C LEU A 93 29.61 1.77 -0.10
N VAL A 94 28.97 0.74 0.46
CA VAL A 94 27.53 0.47 0.27
C VAL A 94 26.67 1.62 0.81
N ASN A 95 27.01 2.17 1.98
CA ASN A 95 26.29 3.30 2.54
C ASN A 95 26.35 4.53 1.62
N LEU A 96 27.52 4.85 1.10
CA LEU A 96 27.68 5.93 0.12
C LEU A 96 26.98 5.61 -1.21
N ALA A 97 27.07 4.38 -1.70
CA ALA A 97 26.41 3.96 -2.93
C ALA A 97 24.88 4.09 -2.84
N ASN A 98 24.28 3.71 -1.70
CA ASN A 98 22.84 3.91 -1.47
C ASN A 98 22.44 5.38 -1.49
N LEU A 99 23.23 6.26 -0.88
CA LEU A 99 22.99 7.69 -0.94
C LEU A 99 23.05 8.21 -2.39
N LEU A 100 24.11 7.87 -3.12
CA LEU A 100 24.31 8.28 -4.52
C LEU A 100 23.20 7.77 -5.43
N ARG A 101 22.66 6.56 -5.16
CA ARG A 101 21.46 6.03 -5.83
C ARG A 101 20.26 6.97 -5.63
N MET A 102 19.99 7.39 -4.38
CA MET A 102 18.89 8.31 -4.07
C MET A 102 19.10 9.70 -4.72
N MET A 103 20.35 10.13 -4.85
CA MET A 103 20.74 11.35 -5.57
C MET A 103 20.74 11.19 -7.10
N LYS A 104 20.42 9.99 -7.62
CA LYS A 104 20.45 9.62 -9.05
C LYS A 104 21.84 9.75 -9.70
N GLN A 105 22.88 9.64 -8.90
CA GLN A 105 24.27 9.58 -9.37
C GLN A 105 24.64 8.12 -9.68
N TRP A 106 23.99 7.59 -10.75
CA TRP A 106 23.92 6.17 -11.06
C TRP A 106 25.27 5.50 -11.29
N GLU A 107 26.16 6.15 -12.02
CA GLU A 107 27.45 5.57 -12.44
C GLU A 107 28.40 5.38 -11.25
N GLU A 108 28.49 6.37 -10.38
CA GLU A 108 29.33 6.27 -9.18
C GLU A 108 28.73 5.26 -8.20
N SER A 109 27.42 5.28 -8.01
CA SER A 109 26.69 4.32 -7.16
C SER A 109 26.96 2.87 -7.61
N GLU A 110 26.78 2.58 -8.91
CA GLU A 110 27.02 1.26 -9.50
C GLU A 110 28.47 0.81 -9.26
N THR A 111 29.42 1.71 -9.49
CA THR A 111 30.84 1.44 -9.28
C THR A 111 31.14 1.07 -7.84
N LEU A 112 30.60 1.78 -6.88
CA LEU A 112 30.80 1.53 -5.45
C LEU A 112 30.16 0.20 -5.00
N PHE A 113 28.95 -0.14 -5.52
CA PHE A 113 28.34 -1.45 -5.25
C PHE A 113 29.21 -2.60 -5.75
N TYR A 114 29.75 -2.50 -6.97
CA TYR A 114 30.63 -3.54 -7.48
C TYR A 114 31.95 -3.66 -6.71
N GLN A 115 32.54 -2.54 -6.29
CA GLN A 115 33.72 -2.57 -5.43
C GLN A 115 33.41 -3.25 -4.09
N ALA A 116 32.29 -2.95 -3.48
CA ALA A 116 31.87 -3.58 -2.23
C ALA A 116 31.62 -5.09 -2.40
N LEU A 117 30.89 -5.49 -3.45
CA LEU A 117 30.62 -6.90 -3.76
C LEU A 117 31.91 -7.69 -4.02
N ALA A 118 32.83 -7.14 -4.80
CA ALA A 118 34.13 -7.79 -5.04
C ALA A 118 34.91 -8.00 -3.73
N LEU A 119 34.87 -7.02 -2.83
CA LEU A 119 35.53 -7.11 -1.54
C LEU A 119 34.81 -8.10 -0.60
N TYR A 120 33.50 -8.08 -0.52
CA TYR A 120 32.74 -9.05 0.28
C TYR A 120 32.95 -10.49 -0.21
N LYS A 121 32.98 -10.69 -1.53
CA LYS A 121 33.26 -12.01 -2.10
C LYS A 121 34.54 -12.65 -1.54
N ILE A 122 35.63 -11.89 -1.42
CA ILE A 122 36.93 -12.40 -0.95
C ILE A 122 37.08 -12.39 0.58
N THR A 123 36.28 -11.59 1.31
CA THR A 123 36.44 -11.43 2.77
C THR A 123 35.45 -12.23 3.59
N ILE A 124 34.18 -12.24 3.20
CA ILE A 124 33.08 -12.90 3.94
C ILE A 124 32.38 -13.97 3.11
N GLY A 125 32.61 -14.04 1.81
CA GLY A 125 31.98 -14.97 0.88
C GLY A 125 30.66 -14.50 0.30
N GLU A 126 30.33 -15.02 -0.89
CA GLU A 126 29.09 -14.68 -1.62
C GLU A 126 27.82 -15.18 -0.92
N SER A 127 27.93 -16.20 -0.05
CA SER A 127 26.79 -16.76 0.69
C SER A 127 26.40 -15.97 1.95
N HIS A 128 27.14 -14.89 2.24
CA HIS A 128 26.88 -14.06 3.42
C HIS A 128 25.69 -13.12 3.19
N PHE A 129 24.86 -12.90 4.21
CA PHE A 129 23.66 -12.05 4.09
C PHE A 129 23.96 -10.59 3.71
N ILE A 130 25.12 -10.04 4.11
CA ILE A 130 25.55 -8.69 3.72
C ILE A 130 25.80 -8.60 2.21
N TYR A 131 26.34 -9.68 1.60
CA TYR A 131 26.49 -9.76 0.15
C TYR A 131 25.11 -9.75 -0.52
N ALA A 132 24.17 -10.56 -0.02
CA ALA A 132 22.78 -10.59 -0.51
C ALA A 132 22.10 -9.21 -0.38
N GLY A 133 22.23 -8.52 0.75
CA GLY A 133 21.70 -7.17 0.94
C GLY A 133 22.30 -6.15 -0.05
N THR A 134 23.58 -6.30 -0.38
CA THR A 134 24.25 -5.45 -1.37
C THR A 134 23.74 -5.74 -2.79
N MET A 135 23.52 -7.03 -3.13
CA MET A 135 22.87 -7.42 -4.39
C MET A 135 21.44 -6.87 -4.50
N ASN A 136 20.66 -6.92 -3.40
CA ASN A 136 19.34 -6.30 -3.34
C ASN A 136 19.41 -4.77 -3.63
N ASN A 137 20.36 -4.06 -3.03
CA ASN A 137 20.52 -2.62 -3.24
C ASN A 137 20.96 -2.29 -4.68
N LEU A 138 21.83 -3.11 -5.27
CA LEU A 138 22.20 -3.00 -6.70
C LEU A 138 21.00 -3.28 -7.60
N GLY A 139 20.14 -4.24 -7.23
CA GLY A 139 18.87 -4.51 -7.90
C GLY A 139 17.94 -3.29 -7.90
N LEU A 140 17.81 -2.60 -6.76
CA LEU A 140 17.05 -1.34 -6.68
C LEU A 140 17.63 -0.24 -7.56
N LEU A 141 18.96 -0.13 -7.65
CA LEU A 141 19.62 0.82 -8.56
C LEU A 141 19.22 0.55 -10.02
N TYR A 142 19.25 -0.70 -10.45
CA TYR A 142 18.85 -1.06 -11.81
C TYR A 142 17.36 -0.87 -12.06
N TYR A 143 16.51 -1.17 -11.07
CA TYR A 143 15.08 -0.91 -11.15
C TYR A 143 14.77 0.57 -11.37
N GLU A 144 15.43 1.46 -10.63
CA GLU A 144 15.26 2.92 -10.76
C GLU A 144 15.80 3.45 -12.11
N GLN A 145 16.82 2.79 -12.68
CA GLN A 145 17.29 3.06 -14.05
C GLN A 145 16.39 2.49 -15.14
N GLY A 146 15.36 1.70 -14.81
CA GLY A 146 14.51 1.00 -15.77
C GLY A 146 15.15 -0.24 -16.41
N LYS A 147 16.29 -0.71 -15.91
CA LYS A 147 16.99 -1.91 -16.36
C LYS A 147 16.42 -3.15 -15.67
N LEU A 148 15.15 -3.50 -15.97
CA LEU A 148 14.36 -4.48 -15.23
C LEU A 148 15.00 -5.87 -15.16
N GLU A 149 15.56 -6.36 -16.27
CA GLU A 149 16.24 -7.68 -16.30
C GLU A 149 17.41 -7.75 -15.32
N ARG A 150 18.29 -6.73 -15.32
CA ARG A 150 19.42 -6.69 -14.38
C ARG A 150 18.95 -6.56 -12.94
N ALA A 151 17.88 -5.77 -12.71
CA ALA A 151 17.31 -5.64 -11.39
C ALA A 151 16.84 -7.01 -10.87
N LYS A 152 16.10 -7.74 -11.71
CA LYS A 152 15.59 -9.08 -11.40
C LYS A 152 16.70 -10.08 -11.11
N GLU A 153 17.73 -10.14 -11.96
CA GLU A 153 18.92 -11.00 -11.74
C GLU A 153 19.57 -10.74 -10.37
N CYS A 154 19.74 -9.47 -9.99
CA CYS A 154 20.32 -9.10 -8.70
C CYS A 154 19.42 -9.52 -7.52
N LEU A 155 18.11 -9.31 -7.62
CA LEU A 155 17.16 -9.67 -6.56
C LEU A 155 17.01 -11.19 -6.43
N GLU A 156 16.94 -11.93 -7.54
CA GLU A 156 16.89 -13.40 -7.53
C GLU A 156 18.16 -13.99 -6.92
N HIS A 157 19.33 -13.42 -7.23
CA HIS A 157 20.59 -13.83 -6.60
C HIS A 157 20.57 -13.58 -5.09
N SER A 158 20.08 -12.40 -4.66
CA SER A 158 19.90 -12.10 -3.24
C SER A 158 18.97 -13.12 -2.56
N LEU A 159 17.82 -13.42 -3.16
CA LEU A 159 16.88 -14.42 -2.63
C LEU A 159 17.52 -15.80 -2.50
N HIS A 160 18.26 -16.25 -3.51
CA HIS A 160 18.93 -17.56 -3.48
C HIS A 160 19.90 -17.69 -2.30
N ILE A 161 20.61 -16.60 -1.94
CA ILE A 161 21.52 -16.58 -0.80
C ILE A 161 20.78 -16.65 0.53
N LEU A 162 19.61 -16.01 0.62
CA LEU A 162 18.83 -15.86 1.85
C LEU A 162 17.88 -17.05 2.10
N GLU A 163 17.57 -17.83 1.06
CA GLU A 163 16.56 -18.89 1.11
C GLU A 163 16.84 -19.95 2.18
N GLY A 164 15.81 -20.34 2.92
CA GLY A 164 15.86 -21.40 3.94
C GLY A 164 16.59 -21.02 5.23
N LYS A 165 16.98 -19.77 5.42
CA LYS A 165 17.69 -19.28 6.60
C LYS A 165 16.75 -18.45 7.46
N ALA A 166 16.28 -19.03 8.58
CA ALA A 166 15.31 -18.39 9.47
C ALA A 166 15.79 -17.03 10.01
N GLU A 167 17.09 -16.87 10.24
CA GLU A 167 17.70 -15.62 10.72
C GLU A 167 17.63 -14.47 9.70
N TYR A 168 17.39 -14.78 8.40
CA TYR A 168 17.35 -13.78 7.33
C TYR A 168 15.96 -13.58 6.73
N ILE A 169 14.92 -13.92 7.49
CA ILE A 169 13.54 -13.87 7.01
C ILE A 169 13.10 -12.46 6.58
N ILE A 170 13.51 -11.43 7.32
CA ILE A 170 13.18 -10.04 6.99
C ILE A 170 13.89 -9.58 5.71
N PRO A 171 15.22 -9.75 5.54
CA PRO A 171 15.89 -9.48 4.26
C PRO A 171 15.30 -10.26 3.09
N TYR A 172 14.91 -11.53 3.29
CA TYR A 172 14.29 -12.36 2.28
C TYR A 172 12.93 -11.79 1.84
N ALA A 173 12.05 -11.49 2.80
CA ALA A 173 10.74 -10.89 2.54
C ALA A 173 10.86 -9.51 1.87
N THR A 174 11.80 -8.66 2.33
CA THR A 174 12.08 -7.37 1.69
C THR A 174 12.52 -7.53 0.22
N THR A 175 13.35 -8.53 -0.07
CA THR A 175 13.78 -8.79 -1.44
C THR A 175 12.63 -9.32 -2.31
N LEU A 176 11.73 -10.16 -1.77
CA LEU A 176 10.49 -10.55 -2.45
C LEU A 176 9.63 -9.33 -2.78
N HIS A 177 9.47 -8.42 -1.82
CA HIS A 177 8.71 -7.17 -2.03
C HIS A 177 9.27 -6.34 -3.20
N ASN A 178 10.59 -6.20 -3.28
CA ASN A 178 11.25 -5.48 -4.37
C ASN A 178 11.03 -6.15 -5.74
N LEU A 179 10.93 -7.49 -5.80
CA LEU A 179 10.58 -8.22 -7.02
C LEU A 179 9.14 -7.95 -7.47
N VAL A 180 8.21 -7.73 -6.55
CA VAL A 180 6.82 -7.40 -6.87
C VAL A 180 6.74 -6.15 -7.74
N ASP A 181 7.54 -5.12 -7.42
CA ASP A 181 7.56 -3.89 -8.20
C ASP A 181 8.07 -4.10 -9.63
N ILE A 182 9.04 -5.02 -9.81
CA ILE A 182 9.51 -5.41 -11.14
C ILE A 182 8.39 -6.12 -11.91
N TYR A 183 7.74 -7.12 -11.32
CA TYR A 183 6.65 -7.86 -11.97
C TYR A 183 5.47 -6.95 -12.33
N LYS A 184 5.16 -5.97 -11.50
CA LYS A 184 4.15 -4.94 -11.82
C LYS A 184 4.55 -4.11 -13.02
N LYS A 185 5.81 -3.65 -13.10
CA LYS A 185 6.32 -2.91 -14.28
C LYS A 185 6.33 -3.74 -15.56
N GLU A 186 6.56 -5.04 -15.45
CA GLU A 186 6.46 -6.00 -16.56
C GLU A 186 5.01 -6.30 -16.95
N GLY A 187 4.01 -5.83 -16.19
CA GLY A 187 2.59 -6.15 -16.38
C GLY A 187 2.20 -7.54 -15.92
N ASN A 188 3.09 -8.28 -15.27
CA ASN A 188 2.81 -9.62 -14.75
C ASN A 188 2.16 -9.58 -13.37
N LEU A 189 0.90 -9.12 -13.33
CA LEU A 189 0.16 -8.96 -12.08
C LEU A 189 -0.13 -10.30 -11.37
N THR A 190 -0.08 -11.41 -12.07
CA THR A 190 -0.26 -12.75 -11.48
C THR A 190 0.93 -13.12 -10.63
N LEU A 191 2.14 -13.00 -11.18
CA LEU A 191 3.37 -13.31 -10.45
C LEU A 191 3.61 -12.31 -9.29
N ALA A 192 3.25 -11.04 -9.48
CA ALA A 192 3.26 -10.05 -8.40
C ALA A 192 2.34 -10.48 -7.23
N GLU A 193 1.14 -10.97 -7.52
CA GLU A 193 0.21 -11.47 -6.49
C GLU A 193 0.74 -12.70 -5.76
N GLU A 194 1.26 -13.67 -6.49
CA GLU A 194 1.85 -14.89 -5.92
C GLU A 194 3.03 -14.56 -5.00
N THR A 195 3.89 -13.63 -5.43
CA THR A 195 5.05 -13.17 -4.64
C THR A 195 4.63 -12.44 -3.36
N LEU A 196 3.63 -11.54 -3.43
CA LEU A 196 3.10 -10.87 -2.24
C LEU A 196 2.43 -11.85 -1.27
N LYS A 197 1.70 -12.83 -1.78
CA LYS A 197 1.11 -13.87 -0.92
C LYS A 197 2.17 -14.71 -0.22
N LYS A 198 3.25 -15.07 -0.92
CA LYS A 198 4.41 -15.76 -0.33
C LYS A 198 5.04 -14.91 0.76
N GLU A 199 5.24 -13.62 0.53
CA GLU A 199 5.76 -12.67 1.54
C GLU A 199 4.87 -12.63 2.79
N ILE A 200 3.57 -12.47 2.60
CA ILE A 200 2.57 -12.43 3.68
C ILE A 200 2.56 -13.75 4.47
N GLU A 201 2.64 -14.90 3.80
CA GLU A 201 2.67 -16.21 4.44
C GLU A 201 3.93 -16.37 5.30
N ILE A 202 5.08 -15.95 4.81
CA ILE A 202 6.35 -15.92 5.55
C ILE A 202 6.20 -15.11 6.84
N TYR A 203 5.61 -13.90 6.77
CA TYR A 203 5.37 -13.09 7.96
C TYR A 203 4.44 -13.80 8.96
N LYS A 204 3.41 -14.51 8.48
CA LYS A 204 2.51 -15.29 9.34
C LYS A 204 3.21 -16.45 10.04
N GLU A 205 3.94 -17.26 9.30
CA GLU A 205 4.70 -18.39 9.83
C GLU A 205 5.71 -17.98 10.90
N GLN A 206 6.30 -16.81 10.76
CA GLN A 206 7.30 -16.26 11.68
C GLN A 206 6.71 -15.37 12.79
N GLN A 207 5.39 -15.32 12.94
CA GLN A 207 4.68 -14.52 13.94
C GLN A 207 4.92 -12.99 13.82
N TYR A 208 5.22 -12.52 12.62
CA TYR A 208 5.31 -11.09 12.29
C TYR A 208 3.96 -10.47 11.88
N GLU A 209 2.85 -11.22 12.06
CA GLU A 209 1.50 -10.69 11.90
C GLU A 209 1.30 -9.47 12.80
N GLY A 210 0.72 -8.43 12.22
CA GLY A 210 0.48 -7.21 12.96
C GLY A 210 1.69 -6.27 13.06
N THR A 211 2.81 -6.55 12.42
CA THR A 211 3.94 -5.60 12.30
C THR A 211 3.73 -4.60 11.16
N VAL A 212 4.52 -3.53 11.16
CA VAL A 212 4.50 -2.52 10.08
C VAL A 212 4.91 -3.13 8.73
N LEU A 213 5.85 -4.08 8.73
CA LEU A 213 6.28 -4.78 7.51
C LEU A 213 5.15 -5.61 6.91
N TYR A 214 4.42 -6.37 7.75
CA TYR A 214 3.24 -7.09 7.32
C TYR A 214 2.15 -6.17 6.79
N ALA A 215 1.92 -5.02 7.45
CA ALA A 215 0.97 -4.02 6.98
C ALA A 215 1.37 -3.41 5.61
N ALA A 216 2.67 -3.21 5.36
CA ALA A 216 3.17 -2.76 4.07
C ALA A 216 2.90 -3.78 2.95
N ALA A 217 3.13 -5.08 3.21
CA ALA A 217 2.81 -6.15 2.28
C ALA A 217 1.30 -6.23 1.97
N LEU A 218 0.44 -6.09 3.00
CA LEU A 218 -1.02 -6.02 2.82
C LEU A 218 -1.43 -4.79 2.01
N ASN A 219 -0.82 -3.64 2.24
CA ASN A 219 -1.08 -2.42 1.46
C ASN A 219 -0.75 -2.64 -0.02
N SER A 220 0.42 -3.22 -0.32
CA SER A 220 0.83 -3.53 -1.69
C SER A 220 -0.10 -4.55 -2.36
N LEU A 221 -0.56 -5.57 -1.62
CA LEU A 221 -1.54 -6.55 -2.10
C LEU A 221 -2.91 -5.89 -2.35
N GLY A 222 -3.33 -4.94 -1.49
CA GLY A 222 -4.55 -4.18 -1.66
C GLY A 222 -4.55 -3.34 -2.94
N ILE A 223 -3.45 -2.63 -3.21
CA ILE A 223 -3.26 -1.89 -4.46
C ILE A 223 -3.28 -2.82 -5.67
N LEU A 224 -2.60 -3.97 -5.59
CA LEU A 224 -2.58 -4.95 -6.68
C LEU A 224 -3.98 -5.54 -6.97
N TYR A 225 -4.75 -5.86 -5.94
CA TYR A 225 -6.14 -6.29 -6.12
C TYR A 225 -7.01 -5.20 -6.74
N CYS A 226 -6.77 -3.94 -6.38
CA CYS A 226 -7.46 -2.80 -6.98
C CYS A 226 -7.11 -2.66 -8.48
N GLU A 227 -5.84 -2.81 -8.86
CA GLU A 227 -5.38 -2.82 -10.26
C GLU A 227 -6.01 -3.97 -11.06
N LYS A 228 -6.26 -5.12 -10.41
CA LYS A 228 -6.93 -6.30 -11.01
C LYS A 228 -8.46 -6.20 -11.01
N GLY A 229 -9.05 -5.10 -10.54
CA GLY A 229 -10.51 -4.95 -10.42
C GLY A 229 -11.16 -5.79 -9.31
N GLN A 230 -10.38 -6.39 -8.42
CA GLN A 230 -10.87 -7.22 -7.32
C GLN A 230 -11.12 -6.38 -6.06
N TYR A 231 -11.99 -5.38 -6.18
CA TYR A 231 -12.15 -4.30 -5.21
C TYR A 231 -12.57 -4.76 -3.80
N GLU A 232 -13.40 -5.80 -3.67
CA GLU A 232 -13.79 -6.34 -2.35
C GLU A 232 -12.60 -6.97 -1.62
N LYS A 233 -11.74 -7.72 -2.33
CA LYS A 233 -10.51 -8.26 -1.74
C LYS A 233 -9.54 -7.13 -1.39
N ALA A 234 -9.41 -6.14 -2.27
CA ALA A 234 -8.57 -4.97 -2.04
C ALA A 234 -8.98 -4.25 -0.74
N LYS A 235 -10.29 -3.99 -0.56
CA LYS A 235 -10.84 -3.37 0.64
C LYS A 235 -10.55 -4.17 1.90
N ALA A 236 -10.71 -5.51 1.85
CA ALA A 236 -10.48 -6.36 3.02
C ALA A 236 -9.03 -6.27 3.53
N VAL A 237 -8.04 -6.49 2.66
CA VAL A 237 -6.61 -6.46 3.06
C VAL A 237 -6.15 -5.04 3.41
N MET A 238 -6.65 -4.02 2.72
CA MET A 238 -6.32 -2.63 3.02
C MET A 238 -6.85 -2.17 4.38
N THR A 239 -8.06 -2.61 4.75
CA THR A 239 -8.64 -2.31 6.07
C THR A 239 -7.77 -2.89 7.19
N GLU A 240 -7.22 -4.09 7.01
CA GLU A 240 -6.30 -4.70 7.96
C GLU A 240 -4.98 -3.91 8.04
N SER A 241 -4.40 -3.53 6.90
CA SER A 241 -3.20 -2.70 6.83
C SER A 241 -3.37 -1.38 7.59
N VAL A 242 -4.47 -0.65 7.35
CA VAL A 242 -4.79 0.61 8.04
C VAL A 242 -4.88 0.41 9.55
N LYS A 243 -5.54 -0.66 10.01
CA LYS A 243 -5.67 -0.96 11.43
C LYS A 243 -4.31 -1.19 12.10
N ILE A 244 -3.43 -1.94 11.46
CA ILE A 244 -2.09 -2.25 11.99
C ILE A 244 -1.23 -0.98 12.00
N THR A 245 -1.21 -0.23 10.91
CA THR A 245 -0.42 1.00 10.77
C THR A 245 -0.85 2.04 11.81
N LYS A 246 -2.17 2.21 12.02
CA LYS A 246 -2.71 3.08 13.08
C LYS A 246 -2.20 2.69 14.46
N LYS A 247 -2.22 1.39 14.76
CA LYS A 247 -1.81 0.85 16.08
C LYS A 247 -0.33 1.10 16.38
N HIS A 248 0.54 0.96 15.38
CA HIS A 248 2.00 0.99 15.59
C HIS A 248 2.63 2.37 15.35
N LEU A 249 2.14 3.13 14.37
CA LEU A 249 2.73 4.41 13.96
C LEU A 249 1.86 5.61 14.31
N GLY A 250 0.60 5.40 14.72
CA GLY A 250 -0.35 6.46 15.03
C GLY A 250 -0.93 7.14 13.79
N GLU A 251 -1.94 7.99 14.02
CA GLU A 251 -2.68 8.68 12.94
C GLU A 251 -1.89 9.81 12.27
N SER A 252 -0.86 10.33 12.94
CA SER A 252 -0.02 11.42 12.40
C SER A 252 1.00 10.93 11.38
N SER A 253 1.35 9.63 11.36
CA SER A 253 2.36 9.07 10.47
C SER A 253 1.95 9.12 9.00
N ASP A 254 2.91 9.35 8.11
CA ASP A 254 2.65 9.39 6.68
C ASP A 254 2.26 8.02 6.11
N ALA A 255 2.78 6.94 6.70
CA ALA A 255 2.40 5.58 6.36
C ALA A 255 0.90 5.33 6.63
N TYR A 256 0.38 5.78 7.78
CA TYR A 256 -1.05 5.67 8.09
C TYR A 256 -1.89 6.49 7.11
N LYS A 257 -1.55 7.78 6.91
CA LYS A 257 -2.26 8.66 5.97
C LYS A 257 -2.30 8.08 4.54
N THR A 258 -1.17 7.51 4.09
CA THR A 258 -1.09 6.85 2.79
C THR A 258 -1.99 5.63 2.71
N SER A 259 -2.00 4.76 3.74
CA SER A 259 -2.86 3.58 3.79
C SER A 259 -4.35 3.95 3.81
N VAL A 260 -4.73 5.00 4.55
CA VAL A 260 -6.11 5.53 4.58
C VAL A 260 -6.51 6.04 3.20
N LYS A 261 -5.68 6.87 2.57
CA LYS A 261 -5.94 7.38 1.20
C LYS A 261 -6.11 6.25 0.19
N ASN A 262 -5.31 5.20 0.28
CA ASN A 262 -5.44 4.02 -0.57
C ASN A 262 -6.75 3.28 -0.32
N LEU A 263 -7.18 3.16 0.93
CA LEU A 263 -8.46 2.55 1.29
C LEU A 263 -9.64 3.35 0.75
N GLU A 264 -9.62 4.68 0.88
CA GLU A 264 -10.64 5.59 0.34
C GLU A 264 -10.76 5.44 -1.19
N MET A 265 -9.62 5.48 -1.91
CA MET A 265 -9.59 5.26 -3.36
C MET A 265 -10.19 3.89 -3.74
N ILE A 266 -9.89 2.82 -2.99
CA ILE A 266 -10.43 1.49 -3.25
C ILE A 266 -11.94 1.47 -3.02
N GLN A 267 -12.44 2.15 -1.98
CA GLN A 267 -13.87 2.24 -1.69
C GLN A 267 -14.62 3.00 -2.78
N GLU A 268 -14.08 4.10 -3.28
CA GLU A 268 -14.63 4.86 -4.41
C GLU A 268 -14.74 3.97 -5.66
N LYS A 269 -13.65 3.29 -6.04
CA LYS A 269 -13.65 2.38 -7.20
C LYS A 269 -14.62 1.20 -7.03
N LEU A 270 -14.75 0.67 -5.82
CA LEU A 270 -15.71 -0.38 -5.53
C LEU A 270 -17.14 0.11 -5.73
N GLN A 271 -17.43 1.33 -5.29
CA GLN A 271 -18.76 1.94 -5.47
C GLN A 271 -19.05 2.19 -6.95
N GLU A 272 -18.11 2.77 -7.70
CA GLU A 272 -18.24 2.97 -9.15
C GLU A 272 -18.48 1.65 -9.89
N HIS A 273 -17.72 0.61 -9.53
CA HIS A 273 -17.86 -0.72 -10.13
C HIS A 273 -19.25 -1.32 -9.85
N LYS A 274 -19.76 -1.18 -8.61
CA LYS A 274 -21.12 -1.64 -8.25
C LYS A 274 -22.19 -0.88 -9.05
N ILE A 275 -22.08 0.43 -9.18
CA ILE A 275 -23.00 1.25 -9.96
C ILE A 275 -23.00 0.82 -11.43
N LYS A 276 -21.81 0.63 -12.01
CA LYS A 276 -21.67 0.20 -13.41
C LYS A 276 -22.24 -1.21 -13.63
N SER A 277 -21.93 -2.16 -12.77
CA SER A 277 -22.46 -3.52 -12.83
C SER A 277 -23.98 -3.54 -12.70
N ASN A 278 -24.56 -2.74 -11.80
CA ASN A 278 -26.00 -2.61 -11.66
C ASN A 278 -26.65 -2.01 -12.91
N HIS A 279 -26.00 -1.03 -13.54
CA HIS A 279 -26.48 -0.43 -14.78
C HIS A 279 -26.47 -1.44 -15.95
N GLU A 280 -25.42 -2.23 -16.08
CA GLU A 280 -25.31 -3.30 -17.09
C GLU A 280 -26.40 -4.37 -16.88
N ILE A 281 -26.61 -4.84 -15.65
CA ILE A 281 -27.68 -5.77 -15.31
C ILE A 281 -29.06 -5.20 -15.65
N LEU A 282 -29.27 -3.91 -15.34
CA LEU A 282 -30.53 -3.23 -15.65
C LEU A 282 -30.77 -3.12 -17.16
N GLN A 283 -29.74 -2.79 -17.94
CA GLN A 283 -29.84 -2.74 -19.41
C GLN A 283 -30.10 -4.11 -20.02
N GLU A 284 -29.47 -5.15 -19.52
CA GLU A 284 -29.66 -6.52 -19.98
C GLU A 284 -31.09 -7.01 -19.66
N THR A 285 -31.56 -6.76 -18.45
CA THR A 285 -32.96 -7.03 -18.02
C THR A 285 -33.97 -6.30 -18.91
N LEU A 286 -33.72 -5.01 -19.21
CA LEU A 286 -34.58 -4.23 -20.09
C LEU A 286 -34.60 -4.77 -21.52
N LYS A 287 -33.45 -5.22 -22.02
CA LYS A 287 -33.35 -5.84 -23.35
C LYS A 287 -34.13 -7.16 -23.41
N GLU A 288 -34.04 -7.98 -22.38
CA GLU A 288 -34.83 -9.20 -22.25
C GLU A 288 -36.35 -8.88 -22.17
N MET A 289 -36.72 -7.85 -21.39
CA MET A 289 -38.11 -7.39 -21.29
C MET A 289 -38.67 -6.90 -22.64
N THR A 290 -37.89 -6.16 -23.41
CA THR A 290 -38.32 -5.66 -24.74
C THR A 290 -38.40 -6.77 -25.78
N THR A 291 -37.56 -7.79 -25.71
CA THR A 291 -37.62 -8.96 -26.60
C THR A 291 -38.76 -9.92 -26.22
N ALA A 292 -39.10 -10.03 -24.95
CA ALA A 292 -40.19 -10.88 -24.45
C ALA A 292 -41.59 -10.28 -24.71
N SER A 293 -41.70 -8.96 -24.88
CA SER A 293 -43.02 -8.31 -25.15
C SER A 293 -43.60 -8.69 -26.52
N CYS A 294 -42.84 -9.37 -27.37
CA CYS A 294 -43.32 -9.94 -28.64
C CYS A 294 -43.90 -11.36 -28.50
N ALA A 295 -43.78 -12.00 -27.35
CA ALA A 295 -44.29 -13.35 -27.08
C ALA A 295 -45.13 -13.32 -25.79
N GLN A 296 -46.38 -13.69 -25.92
CA GLN A 296 -47.43 -13.77 -24.91
C GLN A 296 -47.08 -14.62 -23.69
N GLU A 297 -46.24 -14.20 -22.79
CA GLU A 297 -46.22 -14.65 -21.39
C GLU A 297 -45.05 -13.99 -20.68
N TYR A 298 -45.31 -12.81 -20.11
CA TYR A 298 -44.35 -12.08 -19.28
C TYR A 298 -44.37 -12.69 -17.87
N ASN A 299 -43.32 -13.37 -17.47
CA ASN A 299 -43.20 -13.83 -16.10
C ASN A 299 -42.69 -12.68 -15.20
N LEU A 300 -43.63 -12.02 -14.55
CA LEU A 300 -43.43 -10.91 -13.61
C LEU A 300 -42.45 -11.30 -12.47
N GLU A 301 -42.47 -12.58 -12.06
CA GLU A 301 -41.56 -13.09 -11.02
C GLU A 301 -40.08 -13.01 -11.44
N THR A 302 -39.74 -13.31 -12.72
CA THR A 302 -38.37 -13.24 -13.24
C THR A 302 -37.89 -11.80 -13.29
N ALA A 303 -38.76 -10.84 -13.68
CA ALA A 303 -38.43 -9.42 -13.69
C ALA A 303 -38.22 -8.87 -12.25
N MET A 304 -39.09 -9.28 -11.32
CA MET A 304 -38.97 -8.91 -9.91
C MET A 304 -37.70 -9.54 -9.25
N ALA A 305 -37.34 -10.76 -9.59
CA ALA A 305 -36.11 -11.40 -9.11
C ALA A 305 -34.86 -10.67 -9.61
N SER A 306 -34.85 -10.24 -10.87
CA SER A 306 -33.75 -9.44 -11.44
C SER A 306 -33.65 -8.04 -10.79
N ALA A 307 -34.78 -7.37 -10.59
CA ALA A 307 -34.85 -6.08 -9.89
C ALA A 307 -34.41 -6.21 -8.42
N ARG A 308 -34.81 -7.27 -7.70
CA ARG A 308 -34.33 -7.56 -6.34
C ARG A 308 -32.83 -7.73 -6.32
N LYS A 309 -32.24 -8.45 -7.25
CA LYS A 309 -30.79 -8.66 -7.35
C LYS A 309 -30.03 -7.36 -7.59
N VAL A 310 -30.59 -6.43 -8.36
CA VAL A 310 -30.06 -5.07 -8.55
C VAL A 310 -30.14 -4.26 -7.25
N LEU A 311 -31.25 -4.34 -6.54
CA LEU A 311 -31.45 -3.63 -5.27
C LEU A 311 -30.57 -4.17 -4.14
N GLU A 312 -30.38 -5.49 -4.05
CA GLU A 312 -29.46 -6.13 -3.09
C GLU A 312 -27.99 -5.71 -3.30
N ASN A 313 -27.61 -5.39 -4.53
CA ASN A 313 -26.27 -4.93 -4.90
C ASN A 313 -26.14 -3.41 -4.94
N SER A 314 -27.21 -2.64 -4.77
CA SER A 314 -27.14 -1.18 -4.73
C SER A 314 -26.39 -0.72 -3.47
N PRO A 315 -25.47 0.26 -3.57
CA PRO A 315 -24.79 0.76 -2.40
C PRO A 315 -25.81 1.31 -1.42
N LYS A 316 -25.79 0.81 -0.17
CA LYS A 316 -26.48 1.50 0.94
C LYS A 316 -25.95 2.92 0.93
N VAL A 317 -26.83 3.91 0.80
CA VAL A 317 -26.45 5.32 0.82
C VAL A 317 -25.63 5.59 2.06
N VAL A 318 -24.34 5.89 1.86
CA VAL A 318 -23.39 6.16 2.94
C VAL A 318 -23.70 7.56 3.47
N GLU A 319 -23.88 7.62 4.74
CA GLU A 319 -24.04 8.72 5.65
C GLU A 319 -23.41 10.06 5.22
N THR A 320 -24.22 10.93 4.67
CA THR A 320 -24.03 12.36 4.77
C THR A 320 -25.36 13.04 5.11
N GLY A 321 -25.73 12.97 6.39
CA GLY A 321 -26.93 13.60 6.91
C GLY A 321 -28.18 12.69 6.93
N PHE A 322 -29.09 12.97 7.87
CA PHE A 322 -30.37 12.31 8.00
C PHE A 322 -31.24 12.64 6.79
N VAL A 323 -31.59 11.66 5.97
CA VAL A 323 -32.60 11.76 4.91
C VAL A 323 -33.73 10.83 5.28
N LYS A 324 -34.98 11.34 5.30
CA LYS A 324 -36.15 10.51 5.55
C LYS A 324 -36.28 9.45 4.45
N GLY A 325 -36.62 8.20 4.82
CA GLY A 325 -36.75 7.10 3.87
C GLY A 325 -37.74 7.40 2.75
N LEU A 326 -38.84 8.10 3.05
CA LEU A 326 -39.80 8.55 2.06
C LEU A 326 -39.22 9.51 1.02
N ASP A 327 -38.32 10.42 1.43
CA ASP A 327 -37.68 11.35 0.52
C ASP A 327 -36.63 10.65 -0.33
N LEU A 328 -35.93 9.66 0.24
CA LEU A 328 -34.98 8.80 -0.48
C LEU A 328 -35.70 7.97 -1.56
N CYS A 329 -36.80 7.34 -1.22
CA CYS A 329 -37.61 6.58 -2.16
C CYS A 329 -38.17 7.47 -3.28
N ARG A 330 -38.59 8.68 -2.95
CA ARG A 330 -39.09 9.65 -3.92
C ARG A 330 -38.00 10.15 -4.85
N ALA A 331 -36.83 10.44 -4.32
CA ALA A 331 -35.67 10.83 -5.11
C ALA A 331 -35.24 9.70 -6.07
N TYR A 332 -35.16 8.46 -5.57
CA TYR A 332 -34.84 7.29 -6.39
C TYR A 332 -35.88 7.08 -7.51
N PHE A 333 -37.15 7.18 -7.21
CA PHE A 333 -38.22 7.08 -8.22
C PHE A 333 -38.07 8.16 -9.29
N ASN A 334 -37.88 9.42 -8.91
CA ASN A 334 -37.82 10.53 -9.85
C ASN A 334 -36.52 10.54 -10.67
N GLU A 335 -35.39 10.19 -10.08
CA GLU A 335 -34.08 10.30 -10.73
C GLU A 335 -33.72 9.06 -11.55
N VAL A 336 -34.20 7.88 -11.16
CA VAL A 336 -33.85 6.61 -11.77
C VAL A 336 -35.02 5.96 -12.49
N CYS A 337 -36.15 5.80 -11.80
CA CYS A 337 -37.24 5.00 -12.33
C CYS A 337 -38.10 5.77 -13.33
N TYR A 338 -38.48 7.01 -13.04
CA TYR A 338 -39.35 7.80 -13.89
C TYR A 338 -38.74 8.10 -15.28
N PRO A 339 -37.47 8.51 -15.41
CA PRO A 339 -36.85 8.69 -16.71
C PRO A 339 -36.80 7.41 -17.55
N LEU A 340 -36.65 6.27 -16.89
CA LEU A 340 -36.66 4.96 -17.54
C LEU A 340 -38.05 4.61 -18.08
N LEU A 341 -39.09 4.81 -17.25
CA LEU A 341 -40.49 4.61 -17.63
C LEU A 341 -40.90 5.55 -18.77
N GLU A 342 -40.47 6.81 -18.72
CA GLU A 342 -40.73 7.80 -19.78
C GLU A 342 -40.10 7.40 -21.10
N ARG A 343 -38.89 6.87 -21.08
CA ARG A 343 -38.21 6.43 -22.30
C ARG A 343 -38.80 5.16 -22.90
N GLU A 344 -39.08 4.16 -22.09
CA GLU A 344 -39.43 2.82 -22.55
C GLU A 344 -40.94 2.60 -22.62
N PHE A 345 -41.72 3.33 -21.82
CA PHE A 345 -43.16 3.14 -21.67
C PHE A 345 -43.97 4.42 -21.83
N ALA A 346 -43.52 5.39 -22.63
CA ALA A 346 -44.13 6.67 -22.83
C ALA A 346 -45.64 6.62 -23.14
N ASN A 347 -46.09 5.64 -23.93
CA ASN A 347 -47.47 5.48 -24.34
C ASN A 347 -48.36 4.97 -23.18
N PHE A 348 -47.81 4.39 -22.13
CA PHE A 348 -48.54 3.85 -20.98
C PHE A 348 -48.48 4.79 -19.76
N LEU A 349 -47.50 5.71 -19.71
CA LEU A 349 -47.31 6.64 -18.58
C LEU A 349 -48.60 7.35 -18.12
N PRO A 350 -49.47 7.88 -19.02
CA PRO A 350 -50.71 8.55 -18.58
C PRO A 350 -51.69 7.61 -17.89
N ARG A 351 -51.52 6.30 -18.02
CA ARG A 351 -52.41 5.27 -17.44
C ARG A 351 -51.77 4.52 -16.26
N MET A 352 -50.53 4.85 -15.94
CA MET A 352 -49.79 4.24 -14.84
C MET A 352 -50.01 5.00 -13.54
N ALA A 353 -50.08 4.26 -12.44
CA ALA A 353 -49.98 4.81 -11.10
C ALA A 353 -48.80 4.14 -10.40
N ALA A 354 -47.93 4.93 -9.78
CA ALA A 354 -46.84 4.44 -8.97
C ALA A 354 -47.11 4.69 -7.49
N GLY A 355 -46.94 3.68 -6.67
CA GLY A 355 -47.09 3.76 -5.23
C GLY A 355 -45.81 3.33 -4.52
N LEU A 356 -45.53 3.97 -3.41
CA LEU A 356 -44.43 3.57 -2.52
C LEU A 356 -44.93 2.44 -1.62
N ILE A 357 -44.25 1.28 -1.66
CA ILE A 357 -44.53 0.17 -0.77
C ILE A 357 -43.20 -0.26 -0.17
N GLY A 358 -43.09 -0.22 1.13
CA GLY A 358 -41.94 -0.67 1.91
C GLY A 358 -42.42 -1.44 3.14
N GLU A 359 -41.55 -2.21 3.71
CA GLU A 359 -41.78 -2.94 4.98
C GLU A 359 -41.27 -2.13 6.19
N GLY A 360 -40.71 -0.95 5.97
CA GLY A 360 -40.14 -0.12 6.99
C GLY A 360 -41.07 1.01 7.47
N SER A 361 -40.52 1.87 8.32
CA SER A 361 -41.21 3.01 8.90
C SER A 361 -41.73 4.02 7.88
N GLU A 362 -41.11 4.07 6.69
CA GLU A 362 -41.52 4.95 5.58
C GLU A 362 -42.95 4.66 5.07
N CYS A 363 -43.43 3.43 5.19
CA CYS A 363 -44.79 3.05 4.82
C CYS A 363 -45.85 3.69 5.72
N TYR A 364 -45.46 4.00 6.94
CA TYR A 364 -46.34 4.56 7.99
C TYR A 364 -46.03 6.03 8.29
N GLY A 365 -45.02 6.61 7.64
CA GLY A 365 -44.57 7.98 7.89
C GLY A 365 -43.82 8.19 9.20
N PHE A 366 -43.34 7.11 9.82
CA PHE A 366 -42.59 7.12 11.07
C PHE A 366 -41.10 7.00 10.79
N ASP A 367 -40.53 7.99 10.14
CA ASP A 367 -39.13 8.01 9.74
C ASP A 367 -38.32 8.83 10.75
N ASP A 368 -37.47 8.16 11.55
CA ASP A 368 -36.58 8.77 12.53
C ASP A 368 -35.20 8.15 12.52
N GLU A 369 -34.25 8.63 13.37
CA GLU A 369 -32.90 8.12 13.47
C GLU A 369 -32.81 6.67 13.93
N ILE A 370 -33.83 6.17 14.64
CA ILE A 370 -33.82 4.83 15.24
C ILE A 370 -34.36 3.80 14.23
N SER A 371 -35.23 4.21 13.32
CA SER A 371 -35.85 3.33 12.32
C SER A 371 -34.94 2.98 11.13
N ARG A 372 -33.66 3.37 11.18
CA ARG A 372 -32.64 3.06 10.16
C ARG A 372 -32.13 1.63 10.21
N ASP A 373 -32.65 0.80 11.03
CA ASP A 373 -32.19 -0.56 11.17
C ASP A 373 -32.87 -1.50 10.16
N HIS A 374 -32.08 -2.24 9.52
CA HIS A 374 -32.22 -3.60 9.00
C HIS A 374 -32.75 -3.86 7.61
N ASP A 375 -33.71 -3.14 7.02
CA ASP A 375 -34.22 -3.51 5.68
C ASP A 375 -34.54 -2.31 4.78
N PHE A 376 -33.72 -1.29 4.82
CA PHE A 376 -33.89 -0.07 4.03
C PHE A 376 -33.48 -0.28 2.57
N GLY A 377 -34.48 -0.51 1.72
CA GLY A 377 -34.33 -0.42 0.28
C GLY A 377 -35.53 0.33 -0.29
N PRO A 378 -35.37 1.30 -1.21
CA PRO A 378 -36.48 1.90 -1.89
C PRO A 378 -37.23 0.84 -2.66
N SER A 379 -38.47 0.59 -2.33
CA SER A 379 -39.38 -0.28 -3.08
C SER A 379 -40.59 0.50 -3.54
N PHE A 380 -41.07 0.20 -4.74
CA PHE A 380 -42.29 0.81 -5.29
C PHE A 380 -42.99 -0.21 -6.18
N GLN A 381 -44.32 -0.05 -6.31
CA GLN A 381 -45.14 -0.83 -7.24
C GLN A 381 -45.72 0.08 -8.30
N ILE A 382 -45.79 -0.43 -9.53
CA ILE A 382 -46.42 0.24 -10.65
C ILE A 382 -47.73 -0.44 -10.91
N TYR A 383 -48.80 0.31 -10.89
CA TYR A 383 -50.14 -0.16 -11.18
C TYR A 383 -50.52 0.23 -12.61
N ILE A 384 -50.84 -0.77 -13.41
CA ILE A 384 -51.37 -0.56 -14.79
C ILE A 384 -52.83 -1.01 -14.77
N PRO A 385 -53.75 -0.15 -15.17
CA PRO A 385 -55.16 -0.55 -15.28
C PRO A 385 -55.32 -1.73 -16.23
N LYS A 386 -56.11 -2.72 -15.84
CA LYS A 386 -56.52 -3.77 -16.77
C LYS A 386 -57.39 -3.13 -17.84
N GLU A 387 -57.17 -3.45 -19.11
CA GLU A 387 -58.10 -3.16 -20.18
C GLU A 387 -59.33 -4.04 -19.98
N ASP A 388 -60.52 -3.44 -20.07
CA ASP A 388 -61.80 -4.15 -20.08
C ASP A 388 -61.97 -5.00 -21.35
#